data_639c32a0bc28770089e2efd598c6510e
#
_entry.id   639c32a0bc28770089e2efd598c6510e
#
_cell.length_a   1.000
_cell.length_b   1.000
_cell.length_c   1.000
_cell.angle_alpha   90.00
_cell.angle_beta   90.00
_cell.angle_gamma   90.00
#
_symmetry.space_group_name_H-M   'P 1'
#
loop_
_entity.id
_entity.type
_entity.pdbx_description
1 polymer ?
#
loop_
_entity_poly.entity_id
_entity_poly.type
_entity_poly.pdbx_seq_one_letter_code
_entity_poly.pdbx_strand_id
1 'polypeptide(L)'
;IEILGCGVMRNEILSRAGVSNSIGFAFGLGLERLAMIIYDIPDIRLFWSNDSGFLSQFNENELHRNFKYKSLSQYPQCSNDLSFWLPTELTFDTFALNDVYDAVRNVGGDIIEQVVVLDKFTHPKTKRNSLTVRIIYRHMERTLTQDEVNKIHSEIAEELISRYNVKIR
;
A
#
# COMPACT_ATOMS: atom_id res chain seq x y z
N ILE A 1 13.25 15.77 -19.76
CA ILE A 1 12.03 16.24 -19.03
C ILE A 1 12.17 17.73 -18.78
N GLU A 2 11.19 18.54 -19.20
CA GLU A 2 11.09 19.93 -18.82
C GLU A 2 10.63 20.05 -17.37
N ILE A 3 11.41 20.74 -16.54
CA ILE A 3 11.15 20.88 -15.10
C ILE A 3 10.61 22.26 -14.76
N LEU A 4 11.05 23.29 -15.50
CA LEU A 4 10.73 24.68 -15.25
C LEU A 4 10.44 25.40 -16.55
N GLY A 5 9.35 26.17 -16.57
CA GLY A 5 9.05 27.18 -17.57
C GLY A 5 9.12 28.57 -16.97
N CYS A 6 9.74 29.52 -17.66
CA CYS A 6 9.78 30.88 -17.19
C CYS A 6 9.75 31.86 -18.37
N GLY A 7 9.32 33.08 -18.12
CA GLY A 7 9.27 34.10 -19.15
C GLY A 7 8.65 35.42 -18.71
N VAL A 8 8.71 36.42 -19.58
CA VAL A 8 8.06 37.72 -19.40
C VAL A 8 6.55 37.56 -19.57
N MET A 9 5.79 38.10 -18.65
CA MET A 9 4.33 38.08 -18.70
C MET A 9 3.79 39.06 -19.78
N ARG A 10 2.71 38.66 -20.40
CA ARG A 10 1.98 39.54 -21.34
C ARG A 10 1.33 40.68 -20.56
N ASN A 11 1.43 41.91 -21.11
CA ASN A 11 0.87 43.14 -20.50
C ASN A 11 -0.64 43.03 -20.22
N GLU A 12 -1.38 42.28 -21.03
CA GLU A 12 -2.82 42.07 -20.86
C GLU A 12 -3.13 41.35 -19.50
N ILE A 13 -2.26 40.42 -19.07
CA ILE A 13 -2.42 39.70 -17.79
C ILE A 13 -2.15 40.67 -16.63
N LEU A 14 -1.09 41.48 -16.76
CA LEU A 14 -0.73 42.47 -15.75
C LEU A 14 -1.82 43.55 -15.59
N SER A 15 -2.37 44.03 -16.71
CA SER A 15 -3.45 45.01 -16.71
C SER A 15 -4.73 44.48 -16.04
N ARG A 16 -5.09 43.21 -16.29
CA ARG A 16 -6.22 42.53 -15.60
C ARG A 16 -5.99 42.36 -14.10
N ALA A 17 -4.74 42.18 -13.67
CA ALA A 17 -4.35 42.13 -12.27
C ALA A 17 -4.22 43.54 -11.63
N GLY A 18 -4.50 44.61 -12.34
CA GLY A 18 -4.39 45.97 -11.82
C GLY A 18 -2.97 46.53 -11.77
N VAL A 19 -2.01 45.89 -12.44
CA VAL A 19 -0.58 46.25 -12.42
C VAL A 19 -0.16 46.65 -13.85
N SER A 20 -0.54 47.86 -14.28
CA SER A 20 -0.37 48.30 -15.69
C SER A 20 0.99 48.91 -16.05
N ASN A 21 1.80 49.33 -15.05
CA ASN A 21 3.07 50.01 -15.29
C ASN A 21 4.29 49.22 -14.85
N SER A 22 4.22 47.88 -14.94
CA SER A 22 5.29 46.98 -14.50
C SER A 22 5.58 45.94 -15.56
N ILE A 23 6.79 45.43 -15.56
CA ILE A 23 7.16 44.22 -16.33
C ILE A 23 7.07 43.05 -15.37
N GLY A 24 6.20 42.09 -15.69
CA GLY A 24 6.07 40.87 -14.92
C GLY A 24 6.97 39.78 -15.48
N PHE A 25 7.55 39.02 -14.59
CA PHE A 25 8.28 37.77 -14.92
C PHE A 25 7.66 36.61 -14.14
N ALA A 26 7.29 35.56 -14.84
CA ALA A 26 6.69 34.37 -14.24
C ALA A 26 7.57 33.17 -14.42
N PHE A 27 7.50 32.26 -13.46
CA PHE A 27 8.06 30.93 -13.59
C PHE A 27 7.12 29.90 -12.98
N GLY A 28 7.14 28.69 -13.53
CA GLY A 28 6.39 27.54 -13.02
C GLY A 28 7.30 26.34 -12.89
N LEU A 29 7.27 25.72 -11.73
CA LEU A 29 8.06 24.54 -11.42
C LEU A 29 7.15 23.33 -11.35
N GLY A 30 7.47 22.27 -12.10
CA GLY A 30 6.74 20.98 -12.05
C GLY A 30 7.18 20.15 -10.87
N LEU A 31 6.45 20.22 -9.74
CA LEU A 31 6.80 19.48 -8.52
C LEU A 31 6.79 17.97 -8.74
N GLU A 32 5.81 17.44 -9.46
CA GLU A 32 5.72 16.01 -9.79
C GLU A 32 6.92 15.56 -10.63
N ARG A 33 7.36 16.38 -11.58
CA ARG A 33 8.52 16.06 -12.41
C ARG A 33 9.82 16.07 -11.62
N LEU A 34 9.94 16.97 -10.65
CA LEU A 34 11.07 16.93 -9.69
C LEU A 34 11.02 15.67 -8.82
N ALA A 35 9.85 15.33 -8.30
CA ALA A 35 9.67 14.12 -7.49
C ALA A 35 10.00 12.84 -8.30
N MET A 36 9.61 12.78 -9.59
CA MET A 36 10.01 11.69 -10.48
C MET A 36 11.53 11.52 -10.56
N ILE A 37 12.28 12.62 -10.67
CA ILE A 37 13.74 12.57 -10.76
C ILE A 37 14.38 12.22 -9.42
N ILE A 38 13.90 12.84 -8.34
CA ILE A 38 14.46 12.63 -7.00
C ILE A 38 14.24 11.19 -6.51
N TYR A 39 13.06 10.64 -6.76
CA TYR A 39 12.64 9.33 -6.24
C TYR A 39 12.70 8.20 -7.27
N ASP A 40 13.20 8.46 -8.49
CA ASP A 40 13.24 7.52 -9.62
C ASP A 40 11.85 6.95 -10.01
N ILE A 41 10.82 7.77 -9.94
CA ILE A 41 9.46 7.38 -10.35
C ILE A 41 9.35 7.41 -11.87
N PRO A 42 9.07 6.28 -12.54
CA PRO A 42 9.18 6.18 -14.00
C PRO A 42 8.04 6.85 -14.77
N ASP A 43 6.88 7.01 -14.15
CA ASP A 43 5.66 7.50 -14.81
C ASP A 43 4.89 8.46 -13.91
N ILE A 44 4.60 9.66 -14.44
CA ILE A 44 3.85 10.68 -13.71
C ILE A 44 2.45 10.22 -13.30
N ARG A 45 1.85 9.29 -14.04
CA ARG A 45 0.51 8.75 -13.74
C ARG A 45 0.44 7.99 -12.42
N LEU A 46 1.58 7.53 -11.90
CA LEU A 46 1.66 6.87 -10.60
C LEU A 46 1.22 7.78 -9.44
N PHE A 47 1.38 9.10 -9.55
CA PHE A 47 0.92 10.05 -8.52
C PHE A 47 -0.61 10.05 -8.32
N TRP A 48 -1.37 9.55 -9.28
CA TRP A 48 -2.83 9.37 -9.19
C TRP A 48 -3.23 7.91 -8.99
N SER A 49 -2.27 7.03 -8.73
CA SER A 49 -2.54 5.61 -8.47
C SER A 49 -3.11 5.41 -7.06
N ASN A 50 -4.14 4.57 -6.97
CA ASN A 50 -4.66 4.08 -5.70
C ASN A 50 -4.06 2.72 -5.31
N ASP A 51 -3.01 2.29 -6.00
CA ASP A 51 -2.32 1.04 -5.72
C ASP A 51 -1.67 1.10 -4.33
N SER A 52 -2.06 0.18 -3.46
CA SER A 52 -1.58 0.13 -2.09
C SER A 52 -0.06 -0.09 -2.00
N GLY A 53 0.51 -0.85 -2.93
CA GLY A 53 1.95 -1.08 -3.02
C GLY A 53 2.72 0.18 -3.40
N PHE A 54 2.12 1.07 -4.22
CA PHE A 54 2.70 2.39 -4.50
C PHE A 54 2.64 3.29 -3.25
N LEU A 55 1.44 3.46 -2.70
CA LEU A 55 1.20 4.39 -1.58
C LEU A 55 2.00 4.01 -0.32
N SER A 56 2.12 2.72 -0.02
CA SER A 56 2.84 2.24 1.17
C SER A 56 4.35 2.51 1.15
N GLN A 57 4.93 2.78 -0.03
CA GLN A 57 6.34 3.13 -0.15
C GLN A 57 6.64 4.55 0.34
N PHE A 58 5.63 5.45 0.35
CA PHE A 58 5.80 6.85 0.70
C PHE A 58 5.31 7.12 2.13
N ASN A 59 6.16 6.79 3.11
CA ASN A 59 5.87 7.09 4.50
C ASN A 59 6.52 8.44 4.86
N GLU A 60 5.79 9.32 5.54
CA GLU A 60 6.26 10.67 5.94
C GLU A 60 7.60 10.62 6.70
N ASN A 61 7.81 9.60 7.51
CA ASN A 61 9.03 9.44 8.31
C ASN A 61 10.27 9.03 7.48
N GLU A 62 10.08 8.55 6.25
CA GLU A 62 11.16 8.05 5.40
C GLU A 62 11.50 8.99 4.24
N LEU A 63 10.67 9.99 3.96
CA LEU A 63 10.86 10.96 2.87
C LEU A 63 12.16 11.78 2.98
N HIS A 64 12.75 11.88 4.17
CA HIS A 64 14.02 12.58 4.41
C HIS A 64 15.28 11.74 4.18
N ARG A 65 15.13 10.46 3.84
CA ARG A 65 16.24 9.56 3.50
C ARG A 65 16.40 9.48 1.98
N ASN A 66 17.50 8.92 1.51
CA ASN A 66 17.73 8.61 0.08
C ASN A 66 16.75 7.52 -0.41
N PHE A 67 15.45 7.84 -0.35
CA PHE A 67 14.39 6.97 -0.79
C PHE A 67 14.41 6.88 -2.32
N LYS A 68 14.29 5.69 -2.85
CA LYS A 68 14.11 5.41 -4.27
C LYS A 68 12.90 4.52 -4.45
N TYR A 69 12.09 4.86 -5.43
CA TYR A 69 10.92 4.06 -5.79
C TYR A 69 11.32 2.65 -6.20
N LYS A 70 10.61 1.67 -5.69
CA LYS A 70 10.72 0.28 -6.10
C LYS A 70 9.59 -0.05 -7.06
N SER A 71 9.93 -0.62 -8.21
CA SER A 71 8.94 -1.01 -9.22
C SER A 71 7.89 -1.94 -8.62
N LEU A 72 6.63 -1.64 -8.91
CA LEU A 72 5.52 -2.53 -8.59
C LEU A 72 5.35 -3.57 -9.69
N SER A 73 4.78 -4.70 -9.31
CA SER A 73 4.33 -5.67 -10.30
C SER A 73 3.27 -5.07 -11.22
N GLN A 74 3.37 -5.30 -12.50
CA GLN A 74 2.37 -4.92 -13.49
C GLN A 74 1.20 -5.92 -13.57
N TYR A 75 1.30 -7.03 -12.84
CA TYR A 75 0.31 -8.09 -12.84
C TYR A 75 -0.80 -7.82 -11.80
N PRO A 76 -2.03 -8.33 -12.05
CA PRO A 76 -3.15 -8.06 -11.16
C PRO A 76 -2.95 -8.68 -9.79
N GLN A 77 -3.47 -8.00 -8.78
CA GLN A 77 -3.57 -8.51 -7.41
C GLN A 77 -4.66 -9.58 -7.33
N CYS A 78 -4.44 -10.57 -6.48
CA CYS A 78 -5.46 -11.49 -6.01
C CYS A 78 -5.62 -11.30 -4.50
N SER A 79 -6.83 -11.25 -3.98
CA SER A 79 -7.08 -11.04 -2.55
C SER A 79 -8.02 -12.10 -2.00
N ASN A 80 -7.63 -12.73 -0.88
CA ASN A 80 -8.47 -13.65 -0.14
C ASN A 80 -8.55 -13.21 1.33
N ASP A 81 -9.71 -13.43 1.93
CA ASP A 81 -9.98 -13.12 3.32
C ASP A 81 -9.90 -14.38 4.16
N LEU A 82 -9.20 -14.31 5.29
CA LEU A 82 -9.08 -15.37 6.26
C LEU A 82 -9.68 -14.93 7.60
N SER A 83 -10.71 -15.64 8.04
CA SER A 83 -11.37 -15.39 9.32
C SER A 83 -11.12 -16.55 10.28
N PHE A 84 -10.74 -16.23 11.52
CA PHE A 84 -10.48 -17.23 12.53
C PHE A 84 -10.86 -16.76 13.93
N TRP A 85 -11.16 -17.74 14.80
CA TRP A 85 -11.38 -17.52 16.22
C TRP A 85 -10.06 -17.61 16.97
N LEU A 86 -9.80 -16.64 17.83
CA LEU A 86 -8.69 -16.70 18.77
C LEU A 86 -8.95 -17.79 19.83
N PRO A 87 -7.91 -18.38 20.43
CA PRO A 87 -8.02 -19.16 21.64
C PRO A 87 -8.79 -18.40 22.73
N THR A 88 -9.55 -19.11 23.55
CA THR A 88 -10.43 -18.50 24.57
C THR A 88 -9.70 -17.64 25.60
N GLU A 89 -8.42 -17.89 25.79
CA GLU A 89 -7.57 -17.21 26.76
C GLU A 89 -6.98 -15.90 26.22
N LEU A 90 -7.08 -15.65 24.89
CA LEU A 90 -6.47 -14.52 24.24
C LEU A 90 -7.50 -13.44 23.88
N THR A 91 -7.12 -12.19 24.14
CA THR A 91 -7.84 -10.99 23.73
C THR A 91 -7.14 -10.32 22.57
N PHE A 92 -7.78 -9.33 21.93
CA PHE A 92 -7.14 -8.55 20.87
C PHE A 92 -5.89 -7.79 21.33
N ASP A 93 -5.80 -7.47 22.63
CA ASP A 93 -4.65 -6.75 23.21
C ASP A 93 -3.48 -7.69 23.54
N THR A 94 -3.79 -8.96 23.83
CA THR A 94 -2.78 -9.96 24.17
C THR A 94 -2.32 -10.78 22.97
N PHE A 95 -3.10 -10.82 21.90
CA PHE A 95 -2.75 -11.50 20.66
C PHE A 95 -1.92 -10.58 19.77
N ALA A 96 -0.67 -10.93 19.54
CA ALA A 96 0.23 -10.13 18.70
C ALA A 96 -0.14 -10.29 17.21
N LEU A 97 -0.61 -9.22 16.58
CA LEU A 97 -0.88 -9.22 15.13
C LEU A 97 0.38 -9.53 14.30
N ASN A 98 1.56 -9.18 14.81
CA ASN A 98 2.83 -9.49 14.16
C ASN A 98 3.02 -11.00 13.96
N ASP A 99 2.51 -11.83 14.86
CA ASP A 99 2.55 -13.29 14.74
C ASP A 99 1.79 -13.77 13.49
N VAL A 100 0.65 -13.13 13.19
CA VAL A 100 -0.12 -13.41 11.96
C VAL A 100 0.67 -13.00 10.73
N TYR A 101 1.28 -11.81 10.76
CA TYR A 101 2.08 -11.31 9.64
C TYR A 101 3.30 -12.19 9.38
N ASP A 102 3.95 -12.67 10.42
CA ASP A 102 5.09 -13.59 10.31
C ASP A 102 4.68 -14.95 9.75
N ALA A 103 3.57 -15.52 10.23
CA ALA A 103 3.05 -16.77 9.69
C ALA A 103 2.70 -16.65 8.20
N VAL A 104 2.02 -15.59 7.81
CA VAL A 104 1.65 -15.33 6.42
C VAL A 104 2.90 -15.18 5.53
N ARG A 105 3.91 -14.45 5.99
CA ARG A 105 5.16 -14.25 5.25
C ARG A 105 6.01 -15.51 5.15
N ASN A 106 6.04 -16.30 6.21
CA ASN A 106 6.82 -17.54 6.23
C ASN A 106 6.31 -18.56 5.20
N VAL A 107 5.00 -18.62 5.00
CA VAL A 107 4.38 -19.53 4.02
C VAL A 107 4.34 -18.91 2.62
N GLY A 108 3.86 -17.68 2.51
CA GLY A 108 3.60 -17.04 1.22
C GLY A 108 4.83 -16.37 0.59
N GLY A 109 5.86 -16.05 1.38
CA GLY A 109 7.10 -15.44 0.86
C GLY A 109 6.85 -14.16 0.07
N ASP A 110 7.56 -14.04 -1.06
CA ASP A 110 7.59 -12.84 -1.90
C ASP A 110 6.27 -12.56 -2.64
N ILE A 111 5.34 -13.51 -2.67
CA ILE A 111 4.03 -13.30 -3.29
C ILE A 111 3.02 -12.60 -2.38
N ILE A 112 3.33 -12.45 -1.10
CA ILE A 112 2.51 -11.67 -0.17
C ILE A 112 2.87 -10.20 -0.32
N GLU A 113 1.96 -9.44 -0.92
CA GLU A 113 2.14 -8.00 -1.06
C GLU A 113 1.74 -7.24 0.20
N GLN A 114 0.58 -7.60 0.77
CA GLN A 114 0.04 -6.92 1.93
C GLN A 114 -0.88 -7.82 2.75
N VAL A 115 -0.92 -7.58 4.07
CA VAL A 115 -1.91 -8.16 4.99
C VAL A 115 -2.60 -7.02 5.73
N VAL A 116 -3.94 -7.00 5.65
CA VAL A 116 -4.76 -5.95 6.26
C VAL A 116 -5.77 -6.57 7.21
N VAL A 117 -5.88 -6.03 8.41
CA VAL A 117 -6.96 -6.42 9.34
C VAL A 117 -8.25 -5.76 8.86
N LEU A 118 -9.26 -6.58 8.53
CA LEU A 118 -10.57 -6.12 8.10
C LEU A 118 -11.54 -5.93 9.27
N ASP A 119 -11.57 -6.89 10.17
CA ASP A 119 -12.56 -6.91 11.25
C ASP A 119 -12.03 -7.56 12.52
N LYS A 120 -12.49 -7.04 13.66
CA LYS A 120 -12.29 -7.58 15.00
C LYS A 120 -13.65 -7.77 15.63
N PHE A 121 -14.11 -8.99 15.75
CA PHE A 121 -15.45 -9.32 16.22
C PHE A 121 -15.43 -10.13 17.53
N THR A 122 -16.22 -9.70 18.52
CA THR A 122 -16.43 -10.45 19.75
C THR A 122 -17.85 -11.02 19.78
N HIS A 123 -17.95 -12.34 19.86
CA HIS A 123 -19.24 -13.00 19.86
C HIS A 123 -20.04 -12.67 21.14
N PRO A 124 -21.28 -12.14 21.04
CA PRO A 124 -22.00 -11.60 22.20
C PRO A 124 -22.32 -12.62 23.30
N LYS A 125 -22.62 -13.86 22.91
CA LYS A 125 -22.96 -14.94 23.87
C LYS A 125 -21.74 -15.67 24.42
N THR A 126 -20.80 -16.06 23.55
CA THR A 126 -19.65 -16.90 23.94
C THR A 126 -18.42 -16.09 24.34
N LYS A 127 -18.43 -14.78 24.15
CA LYS A 127 -17.30 -13.86 24.40
C LYS A 127 -16.01 -14.22 23.66
N ARG A 128 -16.09 -15.10 22.65
CA ARG A 128 -14.92 -15.46 21.82
C ARG A 128 -14.61 -14.33 20.85
N ASN A 129 -13.33 -14.09 20.66
CA ASN A 129 -12.82 -13.10 19.74
C ASN A 129 -12.52 -13.72 18.37
N SER A 130 -12.94 -13.08 17.30
CA SER A 130 -12.65 -13.46 15.92
C SER A 130 -11.91 -12.32 15.22
N LEU A 131 -10.91 -12.69 14.45
CA LEU A 131 -10.14 -11.78 13.62
C LEU A 131 -10.34 -12.15 12.16
N THR A 132 -10.54 -11.14 11.30
CA THR A 132 -10.57 -11.30 9.86
C THR A 132 -9.44 -10.50 9.24
N VAL A 133 -8.59 -11.15 8.49
CA VAL A 133 -7.49 -10.52 7.74
C VAL A 133 -7.68 -10.74 6.25
N ARG A 134 -7.38 -9.71 5.48
CA ARG A 134 -7.25 -9.79 4.02
C ARG A 134 -5.80 -9.95 3.66
N ILE A 135 -5.50 -10.95 2.84
CA ILE A 135 -4.18 -11.21 2.31
C ILE A 135 -4.20 -10.87 0.82
N ILE A 136 -3.31 -9.98 0.42
CA ILE A 136 -3.16 -9.55 -0.97
C ILE A 136 -1.93 -10.26 -1.54
N TYR A 137 -2.16 -11.00 -2.61
CA TYR A 137 -1.15 -11.78 -3.33
C TYR A 137 -0.82 -11.13 -4.66
N ARG A 138 0.45 -11.03 -5.00
CA ARG A 138 0.91 -10.55 -6.30
C ARG A 138 2.31 -11.11 -6.61
N HIS A 139 2.51 -11.57 -7.83
CA HIS A 139 3.82 -12.00 -8.31
C HIS A 139 4.44 -10.92 -9.19
N MET A 140 5.78 -10.78 -9.16
CA MET A 140 6.49 -9.73 -9.90
C MET A 140 6.56 -10.01 -11.40
N GLU A 141 6.51 -11.27 -11.84
CA GLU A 141 6.83 -11.69 -13.20
C GLU A 141 5.66 -12.33 -13.95
N ARG A 142 4.57 -12.68 -13.27
CA ARG A 142 3.41 -13.36 -13.88
C ARG A 142 2.10 -13.12 -13.11
N THR A 143 0.98 -13.37 -13.77
CA THR A 143 -0.32 -13.45 -13.10
C THR A 143 -0.41 -14.74 -12.28
N LEU A 144 -0.86 -14.64 -11.03
CA LEU A 144 -1.18 -15.78 -10.19
C LEU A 144 -2.52 -16.38 -10.60
N THR A 145 -2.61 -17.70 -10.61
CA THR A 145 -3.87 -18.39 -10.79
C THR A 145 -4.62 -18.50 -9.46
N GLN A 146 -5.95 -18.60 -9.52
CA GLN A 146 -6.76 -18.74 -8.29
C GLN A 146 -6.42 -20.03 -7.53
N ASP A 147 -6.10 -21.11 -8.23
CA ASP A 147 -5.74 -22.38 -7.61
C ASP A 147 -4.42 -22.29 -6.83
N GLU A 148 -3.42 -21.61 -7.40
CA GLU A 148 -2.15 -21.34 -6.69
C GLU A 148 -2.38 -20.52 -5.42
N VAL A 149 -3.18 -19.46 -5.53
CA VAL A 149 -3.49 -18.60 -4.38
C VAL A 149 -4.26 -19.38 -3.32
N ASN A 150 -5.25 -20.18 -3.71
CA ASN A 150 -6.05 -20.99 -2.78
C ASN A 150 -5.18 -22.01 -2.04
N LYS A 151 -4.22 -22.65 -2.73
CA LYS A 151 -3.29 -23.58 -2.11
C LYS A 151 -2.46 -22.91 -1.01
N ILE A 152 -1.83 -21.78 -1.33
CA ILE A 152 -1.02 -21.03 -0.38
C ILE A 152 -1.88 -20.50 0.77
N HIS A 153 -3.09 -20.04 0.47
CA HIS A 153 -4.03 -19.58 1.48
C HIS A 153 -4.42 -20.68 2.47
N SER A 154 -4.59 -21.91 1.99
CA SER A 154 -4.83 -23.09 2.85
C SER A 154 -3.62 -23.44 3.70
N GLU A 155 -2.41 -23.39 3.15
CA GLU A 155 -1.17 -23.62 3.88
C GLU A 155 -0.96 -22.55 4.97
N ILE A 156 -1.30 -21.29 4.71
CA ILE A 156 -1.30 -20.21 5.72
C ILE A 156 -2.29 -20.50 6.84
N ALA A 157 -3.49 -20.98 6.51
CA ALA A 157 -4.50 -21.32 7.50
C ALA A 157 -4.03 -22.48 8.40
N GLU A 158 -3.40 -23.51 7.82
CA GLU A 158 -2.82 -24.63 8.56
C GLU A 158 -1.68 -24.19 9.49
N GLU A 159 -0.81 -23.32 9.02
CA GLU A 159 0.27 -22.74 9.83
C GLU A 159 -0.27 -21.96 11.03
N LEU A 160 -1.30 -21.13 10.83
CA LEU A 160 -1.95 -20.39 11.92
C LEU A 160 -2.61 -21.32 12.94
N ILE A 161 -3.24 -22.40 12.50
CA ILE A 161 -3.80 -23.42 13.39
C ILE A 161 -2.69 -24.07 14.21
N SER A 162 -1.62 -24.51 13.54
CA SER A 162 -0.52 -25.24 14.15
C SER A 162 0.24 -24.42 15.19
N ARG A 163 0.57 -23.17 14.87
CA ARG A 163 1.37 -22.31 15.76
C ARG A 163 0.58 -21.65 16.86
N TYR A 164 -0.62 -21.17 16.55
CA TYR A 164 -1.35 -20.29 17.46
C TYR A 164 -2.66 -20.90 17.98
N ASN A 165 -2.94 -22.16 17.63
CA ASN A 165 -4.14 -22.89 18.05
C ASN A 165 -5.44 -22.10 17.76
N VAL A 166 -5.47 -21.36 16.66
CA VAL A 166 -6.66 -20.65 16.18
C VAL A 166 -7.61 -21.63 15.50
N LYS A 167 -8.88 -21.26 15.40
CA LYS A 167 -9.89 -22.06 14.70
C LYS A 167 -10.43 -21.27 13.52
N ILE A 168 -10.19 -21.75 12.29
CA ILE A 168 -10.72 -21.10 11.07
C ILE A 168 -12.25 -21.11 11.10
N ARG A 169 -12.81 -20.03 10.59
CA ARG A 169 -14.24 -19.76 10.58
C ARG A 169 -14.84 -19.99 9.19
#